data_875ffdaaddc9b8d5cf46eddaa827da5c
#
_entry.id   875ffdaaddc9b8d5cf46eddaa827da5c
#
_cell.length_a   1.000
_cell.length_b   1.000
_cell.length_c   1.000
_cell.angle_alpha   90.00
_cell.angle_beta   90.00
_cell.angle_gamma   90.00
#
_symmetry.space_group_name_H-M   'P 1'
#
loop_
_entity.id
_entity.type
_entity.pdbx_description
1 polymer ?
#
loop_
_entity_poly.entity_id
_entity_poly.type
_entity_poly.pdbx_seq_one_letter_code
_entity_poly.pdbx_strand_id
1 'polypeptide(L)'
;MLFNYKKGIHPECGKKIKVYKDILMTPFYTENFCDELVKMSKEYKDKFSPDIVYGKSDSHKMTEDYPWYTLFFSKISYFLFEDFCEHYKKFICPILHSYFSPCNVAGWFSPMIIKYSRVNQKVDIHNDTSLFTLNVKLNTDFEGCELEFPRQEWNNSALPKGWCMVWPSQVTHPHRARPLLKGTKYTLASWTHPISWNSEQMGGSIYNDRENA
;
A
#
# COMPACT_ATOMS: atom_id res chain seq x y z
N MET A 1 -5.76 1.44 -23.39
CA MET A 1 -5.52 2.87 -23.03
C MET A 1 -4.09 2.96 -22.51
N LEU A 2 -3.23 3.80 -23.13
CA LEU A 2 -1.85 3.98 -22.63
C LEU A 2 -1.92 4.79 -21.34
N PHE A 3 -1.70 4.10 -20.24
CA PHE A 3 -1.68 4.67 -18.90
C PHE A 3 -0.42 5.52 -18.73
N ASN A 4 -0.57 6.82 -18.53
CA ASN A 4 0.56 7.72 -18.38
C ASN A 4 0.85 7.98 -16.89
N TYR A 5 1.60 7.08 -16.27
CA TYR A 5 1.96 7.15 -14.85
C TYR A 5 2.59 8.50 -14.46
N LYS A 6 3.48 9.04 -15.28
CA LYS A 6 4.17 10.31 -14.97
C LYS A 6 3.24 11.49 -14.79
N LYS A 7 2.10 11.52 -15.51
CA LYS A 7 1.05 12.53 -15.32
C LYS A 7 0.25 12.32 -14.03
N GLY A 8 0.29 11.14 -13.48
CA GLY A 8 -0.36 10.80 -12.22
C GLY A 8 0.39 11.23 -10.97
N ILE A 9 1.69 11.51 -11.09
CA ILE A 9 2.50 11.96 -9.96
C ILE A 9 2.05 13.36 -9.53
N HIS A 10 1.80 13.54 -8.23
CA HIS A 10 1.40 14.85 -7.71
C HIS A 10 2.59 15.84 -7.79
N PRO A 11 2.40 17.09 -8.26
CA PRO A 11 3.50 18.08 -8.39
C PRO A 11 4.25 18.39 -7.10
N GLU A 12 3.58 18.26 -5.96
CA GLU A 12 4.13 18.48 -4.62
C GLU A 12 4.63 17.20 -3.94
N CYS A 13 4.68 16.07 -4.68
CA CYS A 13 5.22 14.82 -4.16
C CYS A 13 6.65 15.01 -3.67
N GLY A 14 6.91 14.60 -2.43
CA GLY A 14 8.23 14.73 -1.81
C GLY A 14 8.64 16.15 -1.40
N LYS A 15 7.85 17.18 -1.71
CA LYS A 15 8.12 18.57 -1.36
C LYS A 15 7.30 19.04 -0.15
N LYS A 16 6.00 18.71 -0.15
CA LYS A 16 5.10 19.04 0.94
C LYS A 16 5.00 17.85 1.88
N ILE A 17 5.74 17.91 3.00
CA ILE A 17 5.80 16.82 3.96
C ILE A 17 5.14 17.26 5.27
N LYS A 18 4.29 16.41 5.82
CA LYS A 18 3.77 16.51 7.18
C LYS A 18 4.26 15.31 7.96
N VAL A 19 4.59 15.52 9.23
CA VAL A 19 5.05 14.45 10.13
C VAL A 19 4.20 14.47 11.39
N TYR A 20 3.75 13.31 11.81
CA TYR A 20 3.08 13.13 13.09
C TYR A 20 3.51 11.81 13.73
N LYS A 21 4.20 11.90 14.87
CA LYS A 21 4.69 10.72 15.64
C LYS A 21 5.30 9.64 14.69
N ASP A 22 6.26 10.07 13.86
CA ASP A 22 6.98 9.26 12.86
C ASP A 22 6.14 8.71 11.69
N ILE A 23 4.90 9.14 11.56
CA ILE A 23 4.10 8.94 10.33
C ILE A 23 4.38 10.10 9.39
N LEU A 24 5.03 9.83 8.27
CA LEU A 24 5.31 10.80 7.21
C LEU A 24 4.15 10.83 6.22
N MET A 25 3.67 12.02 5.85
CA MET A 25 2.57 12.19 4.91
C MET A 25 2.98 13.19 3.82
N THR A 26 2.71 12.85 2.56
CA THR A 26 2.96 13.73 1.41
C THR A 26 1.94 13.47 0.30
N PRO A 27 1.62 14.46 -0.55
CA PRO A 27 0.90 14.19 -1.79
C PRO A 27 1.69 13.19 -2.64
N PHE A 28 1.03 12.17 -3.17
CA PHE A 28 1.68 11.10 -3.94
C PHE A 28 1.14 11.05 -5.37
N TYR A 29 -0.18 10.91 -5.50
CA TYR A 29 -0.87 10.94 -6.78
C TYR A 29 -1.81 12.14 -6.90
N THR A 30 -2.09 12.54 -8.13
CA THR A 30 -3.21 13.43 -8.42
C THR A 30 -4.54 12.69 -8.17
N GLU A 31 -5.59 13.44 -7.86
CA GLU A 31 -6.92 12.84 -7.63
C GLU A 31 -7.45 12.12 -8.86
N ASN A 32 -7.26 12.70 -10.06
CA ASN A 32 -7.65 12.08 -11.33
C ASN A 32 -6.95 10.72 -11.54
N PHE A 33 -5.67 10.64 -11.20
CA PHE A 33 -4.93 9.38 -11.33
C PHE A 33 -5.42 8.32 -10.34
N CYS A 34 -5.81 8.72 -9.14
CA CYS A 34 -6.46 7.80 -8.21
C CYS A 34 -7.76 7.24 -8.79
N ASP A 35 -8.58 8.08 -9.44
CA ASP A 35 -9.81 7.63 -10.10
C ASP A 35 -9.53 6.67 -11.26
N GLU A 36 -8.49 6.94 -12.05
CA GLU A 36 -8.04 6.04 -13.12
C GLU A 36 -7.58 4.69 -12.55
N LEU A 37 -6.80 4.67 -11.46
CA LEU A 37 -6.37 3.44 -10.79
C LEU A 37 -7.56 2.63 -10.26
N VAL A 38 -8.52 3.29 -9.62
CA VAL A 38 -9.74 2.64 -9.12
C VAL A 38 -10.57 2.10 -10.28
N LYS A 39 -10.75 2.86 -11.36
CA LYS A 39 -11.46 2.41 -12.56
C LYS A 39 -10.78 1.18 -13.17
N MET A 40 -9.48 1.25 -13.38
CA MET A 40 -8.67 0.15 -13.91
C MET A 40 -8.78 -1.09 -13.03
N SER A 41 -8.71 -0.94 -11.70
CA SER A 41 -8.83 -2.08 -10.79
C SER A 41 -10.18 -2.80 -10.91
N LYS A 42 -11.26 -2.08 -11.27
CA LYS A 42 -12.57 -2.68 -11.54
C LYS A 42 -12.60 -3.50 -12.82
N GLU A 43 -11.82 -3.13 -13.82
CA GLU A 43 -11.65 -3.92 -15.06
C GLU A 43 -10.89 -5.23 -14.81
N TYR A 44 -10.00 -5.25 -13.82
CA TYR A 44 -9.25 -6.43 -13.37
C TYR A 44 -9.89 -7.15 -12.18
N LYS A 45 -11.21 -7.01 -11.99
CA LYS A 45 -11.94 -7.57 -10.83
C LYS A 45 -11.68 -9.05 -10.58
N ASP A 46 -11.52 -9.84 -11.64
CA ASP A 46 -11.31 -11.29 -11.57
C ASP A 46 -9.85 -11.67 -11.21
N LYS A 47 -8.94 -10.70 -11.21
CA LYS A 47 -7.53 -10.86 -10.77
C LYS A 47 -7.30 -10.45 -9.31
N PHE A 48 -8.33 -9.91 -8.64
CA PHE A 48 -8.25 -9.73 -7.21
C PHE A 48 -8.21 -11.09 -6.52
N SER A 49 -7.21 -11.31 -5.72
CA SER A 49 -7.11 -12.49 -4.87
C SER A 49 -7.33 -12.09 -3.40
N PRO A 50 -7.88 -12.99 -2.59
CA PRO A 50 -7.73 -12.89 -1.15
C PRO A 50 -6.24 -12.82 -0.84
N ASP A 51 -5.85 -11.97 0.11
CA ASP A 51 -4.44 -11.78 0.39
C ASP A 51 -3.79 -13.07 0.90
N ILE A 52 -2.83 -13.59 0.13
CA ILE A 52 -2.01 -14.76 0.46
C ILE A 52 -0.60 -14.25 0.80
N VAL A 53 -0.47 -13.15 1.53
CA VAL A 53 0.83 -12.51 1.77
C VAL A 53 1.71 -13.32 2.74
N TYR A 54 1.17 -14.22 3.52
CA TYR A 54 1.98 -14.96 4.48
C TYR A 54 1.83 -16.46 4.34
N GLY A 55 2.80 -17.02 3.61
CA GLY A 55 3.26 -18.40 3.70
C GLY A 55 2.14 -19.45 3.70
N LYS A 56 2.28 -20.45 2.86
CA LYS A 56 1.51 -21.70 2.89
C LYS A 56 1.42 -22.26 4.31
N SER A 57 0.59 -21.70 5.16
CA SER A 57 0.04 -22.44 6.26
C SER A 57 -1.31 -22.95 5.79
N ASP A 58 -1.45 -24.25 5.64
CA ASP A 58 -2.69 -24.95 5.28
C ASP A 58 -3.85 -24.69 6.23
N SER A 59 -3.67 -23.84 7.23
CA SER A 59 -4.65 -23.47 8.24
C SER A 59 -5.55 -22.29 7.84
N HIS A 60 -5.24 -21.53 6.79
CA HIS A 60 -6.08 -20.43 6.32
C HIS A 60 -6.86 -20.89 5.08
N LYS A 61 -7.83 -21.77 5.28
CA LYS A 61 -8.88 -22.00 4.27
C LYS A 61 -9.51 -20.66 3.96
N MET A 62 -9.58 -20.32 2.67
CA MET A 62 -10.29 -19.16 2.14
C MET A 62 -11.75 -19.25 2.57
N THR A 63 -12.07 -18.70 3.73
CA THR A 63 -13.44 -18.57 4.20
C THR A 63 -14.03 -17.28 3.63
N GLU A 64 -15.36 -17.19 3.55
CA GLU A 64 -16.07 -15.99 3.13
C GLU A 64 -15.74 -14.75 3.99
N ASP A 65 -15.02 -14.94 5.08
CA ASP A 65 -14.61 -13.93 6.08
C ASP A 65 -13.26 -13.27 5.80
N TYR A 66 -12.70 -13.40 4.57
CA TYR A 66 -11.41 -12.78 4.27
C TYR A 66 -11.48 -11.26 4.44
N PRO A 67 -10.54 -10.66 5.20
CA PRO A 67 -10.66 -9.26 5.61
C PRO A 67 -10.50 -8.26 4.47
N TRP A 68 -9.86 -8.64 3.34
CA TRP A 68 -9.66 -7.74 2.17
C TRP A 68 -9.30 -8.54 0.92
N TYR A 69 -9.28 -7.83 -0.24
CA TYR A 69 -8.83 -8.36 -1.52
C TYR A 69 -7.67 -7.53 -2.05
N THR A 70 -6.68 -8.17 -2.66
CA THR A 70 -5.48 -7.53 -3.21
C THR A 70 -5.35 -7.72 -4.71
N LEU A 71 -4.85 -6.70 -5.39
CA LEU A 71 -4.48 -6.72 -6.79
C LEU A 71 -3.10 -6.10 -6.94
N PHE A 72 -2.08 -6.91 -7.18
CA PHE A 72 -0.71 -6.44 -7.39
C PHE A 72 -0.57 -5.66 -8.69
N PHE A 73 0.25 -4.63 -8.70
CA PHE A 73 0.57 -3.85 -9.89
C PHE A 73 1.20 -4.71 -11.00
N SER A 74 2.05 -5.66 -10.64
CA SER A 74 2.65 -6.63 -11.58
C SER A 74 1.60 -7.48 -12.32
N LYS A 75 0.46 -7.76 -11.68
CA LYS A 75 -0.66 -8.49 -12.31
C LYS A 75 -1.50 -7.62 -13.24
N ILE A 76 -1.40 -6.30 -13.12
CA ILE A 76 -2.01 -5.34 -14.05
C ILE A 76 -1.06 -5.09 -15.22
N SER A 77 0.16 -4.66 -14.93
CA SER A 77 1.20 -4.35 -15.90
C SER A 77 2.57 -4.28 -15.22
N TYR A 78 3.58 -4.90 -15.83
CA TYR A 78 4.96 -4.79 -15.39
C TYR A 78 5.45 -3.33 -15.43
N PHE A 79 5.09 -2.56 -16.45
CA PHE A 79 5.44 -1.15 -16.53
C PHE A 79 4.84 -0.31 -15.40
N LEU A 80 3.60 -0.61 -14.99
CA LEU A 80 2.99 0.07 -13.85
C LEU A 80 3.77 -0.20 -12.56
N PHE A 81 4.24 -1.42 -12.38
CA PHE A 81 5.09 -1.80 -11.26
C PHE A 81 6.43 -1.07 -11.28
N GLU A 82 7.12 -1.03 -12.43
CA GLU A 82 8.40 -0.32 -12.57
C GLU A 82 8.26 1.18 -12.33
N ASP A 83 7.28 1.81 -12.95
CA ASP A 83 6.98 3.23 -12.76
C ASP A 83 6.72 3.57 -11.28
N PHE A 84 6.01 2.70 -10.55
CA PHE A 84 5.84 2.87 -9.11
C PHE A 84 7.17 2.79 -8.36
N CYS A 85 8.01 1.81 -8.68
CA CYS A 85 9.32 1.65 -8.02
C CYS A 85 10.20 2.88 -8.25
N GLU A 86 10.25 3.40 -9.47
CA GLU A 86 10.99 4.62 -9.81
C GLU A 86 10.43 5.85 -9.06
N HIS A 87 9.10 5.97 -8.99
CA HIS A 87 8.43 7.03 -8.24
C HIS A 87 8.79 6.97 -6.74
N TYR A 88 8.71 5.79 -6.14
CA TYR A 88 9.04 5.58 -4.74
C TYR A 88 10.51 5.93 -4.46
N LYS A 89 11.45 5.40 -5.27
CA LYS A 89 12.87 5.67 -5.14
C LYS A 89 13.19 7.16 -5.28
N LYS A 90 12.56 7.83 -6.22
CA LYS A 90 12.84 9.25 -6.52
C LYS A 90 12.32 10.20 -5.45
N PHE A 91 11.14 9.95 -4.87
CA PHE A 91 10.46 10.90 -4.00
C PHE A 91 10.33 10.46 -2.55
N ILE A 92 10.17 9.16 -2.28
CA ILE A 92 9.95 8.66 -0.92
C ILE A 92 11.26 8.25 -0.25
N CYS A 93 12.14 7.53 -0.92
CA CYS A 93 13.42 7.12 -0.32
C CYS A 93 14.25 8.30 0.22
N PRO A 94 14.39 9.44 -0.48
CA PRO A 94 15.12 10.60 0.08
C PRO A 94 14.50 11.14 1.37
N ILE A 95 13.16 11.14 1.47
CA ILE A 95 12.47 11.57 2.70
C ILE A 95 12.78 10.59 3.83
N LEU A 96 12.65 9.28 3.57
CA LEU A 96 12.93 8.26 4.57
C LEU A 96 14.37 8.31 5.06
N HIS A 97 15.35 8.51 4.15
CA HIS A 97 16.74 8.68 4.52
C HIS A 97 16.97 9.93 5.39
N SER A 98 16.26 11.01 5.11
CA SER A 98 16.37 12.25 5.88
C SER A 98 15.81 12.10 7.30
N TYR A 99 14.72 11.37 7.47
CA TYR A 99 14.05 11.25 8.77
C TYR A 99 14.51 10.04 9.60
N PHE A 100 14.90 8.95 8.96
CA PHE A 100 15.22 7.67 9.62
C PHE A 100 16.64 7.19 9.31
N SER A 101 17.58 8.10 9.11
CA SER A 101 18.98 7.76 8.85
C SER A 101 19.65 7.06 10.06
N PRO A 102 20.52 6.03 9.83
CA PRO A 102 20.82 5.41 8.55
C PRO A 102 19.85 4.26 8.25
N CYS A 103 19.04 4.39 7.22
CA CYS A 103 18.21 3.28 6.77
C CYS A 103 18.48 2.96 5.29
N ASN A 104 18.69 1.70 4.98
CA ASN A 104 18.85 1.25 3.61
C ASN A 104 17.48 0.84 3.05
N VAL A 105 16.77 1.80 2.45
CA VAL A 105 15.41 1.61 1.90
C VAL A 105 15.38 1.32 0.40
N ALA A 106 16.53 1.05 -0.22
CA ALA A 106 16.58 0.71 -1.65
C ALA A 106 16.19 -0.76 -1.93
N GLY A 107 15.34 -1.32 -1.07
CA GLY A 107 14.90 -2.70 -1.16
C GLY A 107 13.66 -2.88 -2.04
N TRP A 108 12.97 -3.95 -1.76
CA TRP A 108 11.84 -4.45 -2.53
C TRP A 108 10.55 -3.71 -2.23
N PHE A 109 9.76 -3.50 -3.27
CA PHE A 109 8.44 -2.91 -3.17
C PHE A 109 7.40 -3.92 -3.65
N SER A 110 6.28 -3.98 -2.97
CA SER A 110 5.14 -4.84 -3.35
C SER A 110 3.89 -3.98 -3.50
N PRO A 111 3.83 -3.11 -4.54
CA PRO A 111 2.67 -2.24 -4.71
C PRO A 111 1.44 -3.05 -5.08
N MET A 112 0.37 -2.86 -4.29
CA MET A 112 -0.90 -3.52 -4.52
C MET A 112 -2.09 -2.62 -4.19
N ILE A 113 -3.16 -2.75 -4.94
CA ILE A 113 -4.44 -2.17 -4.58
C ILE A 113 -5.14 -3.12 -3.61
N ILE A 114 -5.53 -2.60 -2.46
CA ILE A 114 -6.33 -3.32 -1.47
C ILE A 114 -7.76 -2.80 -1.57
N LYS A 115 -8.73 -3.72 -1.65
CA LYS A 115 -10.15 -3.45 -1.75
C LYS A 115 -10.88 -4.00 -0.53
N TYR A 116 -11.67 -3.14 0.12
CA TYR A 116 -12.67 -3.49 1.12
C TYR A 116 -14.04 -3.18 0.53
N SER A 117 -14.94 -4.15 0.46
CA SER A 117 -16.23 -3.99 -0.23
C SER A 117 -17.43 -4.61 0.50
N ARG A 118 -17.22 -5.21 1.65
CA ARG A 118 -18.28 -5.77 2.49
C ARG A 118 -18.34 -5.03 3.83
N VAL A 119 -19.55 -4.74 4.29
CA VAL A 119 -19.78 -4.17 5.63
C VAL A 119 -19.11 -5.05 6.68
N ASN A 120 -18.50 -4.43 7.69
CA ASN A 120 -17.71 -5.04 8.75
C ASN A 120 -16.35 -5.64 8.33
N GLN A 121 -15.95 -5.55 7.05
CA GLN A 121 -14.55 -5.85 6.70
C GLN A 121 -13.60 -4.95 7.49
N LYS A 122 -12.64 -5.57 8.15
CA LYS A 122 -11.64 -4.92 9.01
C LYS A 122 -10.32 -5.66 8.94
N VAL A 123 -9.30 -5.05 9.49
CA VAL A 123 -8.03 -5.72 9.81
C VAL A 123 -7.76 -5.49 11.27
N ASP A 124 -7.53 -6.55 12.01
CA ASP A 124 -7.20 -6.46 13.43
C ASP A 124 -5.83 -5.81 13.64
N ILE A 125 -5.57 -5.36 14.87
CA ILE A 125 -4.31 -4.67 15.19
C ILE A 125 -3.12 -5.59 14.95
N HIS A 126 -2.14 -5.09 14.19
CA HIS A 126 -0.93 -5.82 13.82
C HIS A 126 0.22 -4.86 13.55
N ASN A 127 1.42 -5.40 13.40
CA ASN A 127 2.57 -4.75 12.81
C ASN A 127 2.90 -5.44 11.50
N ASP A 128 3.38 -4.69 10.51
CA ASP A 128 3.90 -5.29 9.28
C ASP A 128 5.33 -5.80 9.51
N THR A 129 5.72 -6.79 8.73
CA THR A 129 7.09 -7.32 8.75
C THR A 129 8.07 -6.50 7.92
N SER A 130 7.57 -5.54 7.15
CA SER A 130 8.37 -4.64 6.33
C SER A 130 9.15 -3.63 7.16
N LEU A 131 10.20 -3.05 6.58
CA LEU A 131 10.94 -1.95 7.22
C LEU A 131 10.07 -0.69 7.28
N PHE A 132 9.46 -0.34 6.16
CA PHE A 132 8.47 0.73 6.04
C PHE A 132 7.25 0.25 5.26
N THR A 133 6.08 0.71 5.66
CA THR A 133 4.84 0.57 4.90
C THR A 133 4.43 1.91 4.33
N LEU A 134 4.09 1.93 3.04
CA LEU A 134 3.44 3.04 2.38
C LEU A 134 1.97 2.70 2.14
N ASN A 135 1.09 3.66 2.40
CA ASN A 135 -0.33 3.54 2.07
C ASN A 135 -0.84 4.82 1.42
N VAL A 136 -1.52 4.72 0.28
CA VAL A 136 -2.11 5.85 -0.45
C VAL A 136 -3.62 5.75 -0.43
N LYS A 137 -4.31 6.82 -0.05
CA LYS A 137 -5.76 6.91 -0.11
C LYS A 137 -6.21 7.11 -1.56
N LEU A 138 -6.87 6.12 -2.16
CA LEU A 138 -7.28 6.18 -3.57
C LEU A 138 -8.70 6.73 -3.77
N ASN A 139 -9.60 6.59 -2.79
CA ASN A 139 -10.96 7.12 -2.86
C ASN A 139 -11.45 7.60 -1.49
N THR A 140 -12.61 8.27 -1.48
CA THR A 140 -13.22 8.85 -0.28
C THR A 140 -14.72 8.58 -0.17
N ASP A 141 -15.30 7.86 -1.12
CA ASP A 141 -16.73 7.54 -1.23
C ASP A 141 -17.11 6.28 -0.40
N PHE A 142 -16.64 6.24 0.85
CA PHE A 142 -16.92 5.17 1.81
C PHE A 142 -16.98 5.75 3.23
N GLU A 143 -17.57 4.98 4.15
CA GLU A 143 -17.65 5.29 5.58
C GLU A 143 -16.99 4.18 6.40
N GLY A 144 -16.28 4.56 7.46
CA GLY A 144 -15.48 3.63 8.27
C GLY A 144 -14.17 3.24 7.58
N CYS A 145 -13.61 2.12 7.99
CA CYS A 145 -12.40 1.53 7.42
C CYS A 145 -11.17 2.48 7.44
N GLU A 146 -11.12 3.44 8.37
CA GLU A 146 -9.94 4.25 8.60
C GLU A 146 -8.77 3.36 9.03
N LEU A 147 -7.58 3.68 8.52
CA LEU A 147 -6.35 3.14 9.08
C LEU A 147 -6.03 3.89 10.36
N GLU A 148 -6.05 3.16 11.47
CA GLU A 148 -5.87 3.69 12.81
C GLU A 148 -4.58 3.17 13.43
N PHE A 149 -3.85 4.07 14.09
CA PHE A 149 -2.62 3.83 14.85
C PHE A 149 -2.89 4.13 16.33
N PRO A 150 -3.35 3.14 17.11
CA PRO A 150 -3.76 3.37 18.49
C PRO A 150 -2.65 3.93 19.39
N ARG A 151 -1.40 3.45 19.20
CA ARG A 151 -0.24 3.94 19.95
C ARG A 151 0.08 5.40 19.65
N GLN A 152 -0.14 5.86 18.43
CA GLN A 152 0.06 7.24 18.00
C GLN A 152 -1.18 8.11 18.26
N GLU A 153 -2.31 7.53 18.68
CA GLU A 153 -3.59 8.23 18.85
C GLU A 153 -4.03 8.98 17.57
N TRP A 154 -3.84 8.32 16.41
CA TRP A 154 -4.07 8.92 15.11
C TRP A 154 -4.76 7.97 14.14
N ASN A 155 -5.48 8.53 13.18
CA ASN A 155 -6.03 7.81 12.04
C ASN A 155 -6.01 8.66 10.76
N ASN A 156 -6.21 8.01 9.63
CA ASN A 156 -6.13 8.66 8.31
C ASN A 156 -7.45 9.24 7.79
N SER A 157 -8.46 9.46 8.64
CA SER A 157 -9.75 10.01 8.18
C SER A 157 -9.59 11.33 7.42
N ALA A 158 -8.79 12.26 8.00
CA ALA A 158 -8.53 13.58 7.43
C ALA A 158 -7.47 13.59 6.33
N LEU A 159 -6.86 12.45 5.97
CA LEU A 159 -5.88 12.40 4.89
C LEU A 159 -6.58 12.62 3.54
N PRO A 160 -6.13 13.58 2.71
CA PRO A 160 -6.74 13.83 1.40
C PRO A 160 -6.55 12.64 0.44
N LYS A 161 -7.44 12.50 -0.54
CA LYS A 161 -7.28 11.57 -1.66
C LYS A 161 -5.97 11.85 -2.41
N GLY A 162 -5.27 10.81 -2.79
CA GLY A 162 -3.97 10.90 -3.47
C GLY A 162 -2.77 11.14 -2.55
N TRP A 163 -3.00 11.41 -1.26
CA TRP A 163 -1.91 11.47 -0.29
C TRP A 163 -1.47 10.09 0.15
N CYS A 164 -0.17 9.93 0.34
CA CYS A 164 0.38 8.77 1.01
C CYS A 164 0.74 9.09 2.46
N MET A 165 0.81 8.04 3.24
CA MET A 165 1.46 7.98 4.53
C MET A 165 2.49 6.86 4.51
N VAL A 166 3.62 7.08 5.19
CA VAL A 166 4.71 6.11 5.32
C VAL A 166 5.14 6.06 6.78
N TRP A 167 5.32 4.87 7.32
CA TRP A 167 5.70 4.67 8.72
C TRP A 167 6.64 3.49 8.91
N PRO A 168 7.47 3.49 9.99
CA PRO A 168 8.25 2.33 10.40
C PRO A 168 7.31 1.20 10.85
N SER A 169 7.43 0.00 10.27
CA SER A 169 6.35 -0.97 10.32
C SER A 169 6.49 -2.05 11.40
N GLN A 170 7.72 -2.43 11.74
CA GLN A 170 7.97 -3.69 12.46
C GLN A 170 7.53 -3.70 13.92
N VAL A 171 7.71 -2.60 14.66
CA VAL A 171 7.50 -2.61 16.14
C VAL A 171 6.77 -1.38 16.64
N THR A 172 7.03 -0.22 16.07
CA THR A 172 6.66 1.07 16.67
C THR A 172 5.27 1.54 16.31
N HIS A 173 4.71 1.05 15.21
CA HIS A 173 3.45 1.53 14.65
C HIS A 173 2.42 0.40 14.47
N PRO A 174 1.95 -0.23 15.56
CA PRO A 174 0.83 -1.15 15.46
C PRO A 174 -0.39 -0.41 14.91
N HIS A 175 -1.04 -1.01 13.92
CA HIS A 175 -2.15 -0.37 13.23
C HIS A 175 -3.24 -1.37 12.88
N ARG A 176 -4.42 -0.84 12.55
CA ARG A 176 -5.59 -1.64 12.13
C ARG A 176 -6.42 -0.87 11.11
N ALA A 177 -7.15 -1.59 10.25
CA ALA A 177 -8.26 -1.00 9.52
C ALA A 177 -9.54 -1.18 10.33
N ARG A 178 -10.24 -0.08 10.65
CA ARG A 178 -11.54 -0.12 11.34
C ARG A 178 -12.58 -0.81 10.45
N PRO A 179 -13.72 -1.26 11.00
CA PRO A 179 -14.77 -1.86 10.18
C PRO A 179 -15.26 -0.90 9.09
N LEU A 180 -15.43 -1.43 7.86
CA LEU A 180 -16.12 -0.72 6.79
C LEU A 180 -17.60 -0.65 7.13
N LEU A 181 -18.17 0.56 7.13
CA LEU A 181 -19.58 0.78 7.45
C LEU A 181 -20.43 0.87 6.18
N LYS A 182 -19.88 1.51 5.12
CA LYS A 182 -20.61 1.72 3.86
C LYS A 182 -19.65 1.96 2.69
N GLY A 183 -20.09 1.62 1.48
CA GLY A 183 -19.34 1.87 0.24
C GLY A 183 -18.24 0.84 -0.03
N THR A 184 -17.26 1.25 -0.82
CA THR A 184 -16.08 0.43 -1.14
C THR A 184 -14.83 1.26 -0.99
N LYS A 185 -13.90 0.84 -0.14
CA LYS A 185 -12.60 1.48 -0.01
C LYS A 185 -11.59 0.84 -0.94
N TYR A 186 -10.84 1.69 -1.63
CA TYR A 186 -9.64 1.33 -2.35
C TYR A 186 -8.44 2.07 -1.75
N THR A 187 -7.36 1.36 -1.51
CA THR A 187 -6.10 1.94 -1.06
C THR A 187 -4.94 1.24 -1.77
N LEU A 188 -3.88 1.97 -2.07
CA LEU A 188 -2.63 1.36 -2.50
C LEU A 188 -1.78 1.13 -1.27
N ALA A 189 -1.27 -0.07 -1.10
CA ALA A 189 -0.24 -0.39 -0.11
C ALA A 189 1.04 -0.84 -0.79
N SER A 190 2.18 -0.59 -0.16
CA SER A 190 3.47 -1.13 -0.57
C SER A 190 4.36 -1.33 0.65
N TRP A 191 4.97 -2.49 0.72
CA TRP A 191 5.96 -2.83 1.74
C TRP A 191 7.37 -2.67 1.20
N THR A 192 8.25 -2.08 2.01
CA THR A 192 9.66 -1.86 1.68
C THR A 192 10.52 -2.77 2.54
N HIS A 193 11.36 -3.56 1.92
CA HIS A 193 12.26 -4.48 2.60
C HIS A 193 13.72 -4.07 2.39
N PRO A 194 14.65 -4.43 3.32
CA PRO A 194 16.07 -4.20 3.12
C PRO A 194 16.59 -4.88 1.85
N ILE A 195 17.62 -4.30 1.21
CA ILE A 195 18.28 -4.90 0.03
C ILE A 195 18.85 -6.30 0.35
N SER A 196 19.28 -6.53 1.59
CA SER A 196 19.84 -7.81 2.03
C SER A 196 18.83 -8.96 2.10
N TRP A 197 17.54 -8.65 2.00
CA TRP A 197 16.53 -9.70 1.97
C TRP A 197 16.43 -10.27 0.55
N ASN A 198 16.73 -11.55 0.43
CA ASN A 198 16.57 -12.28 -0.82
C ASN A 198 15.15 -12.87 -0.94
N SER A 199 14.83 -13.37 -2.13
CA SER A 199 13.52 -13.97 -2.43
C SER A 199 13.16 -15.16 -1.55
N GLU A 200 14.15 -15.93 -1.07
CA GLU A 200 13.95 -17.09 -0.20
C GLU A 200 13.49 -16.65 1.20
N GLN A 201 14.07 -15.58 1.72
CA GLN A 201 13.70 -15.00 3.01
C GLN A 201 12.31 -14.37 2.99
N MET A 202 11.83 -13.98 1.81
CA MET A 202 10.50 -13.38 1.59
C MET A 202 9.42 -14.44 1.30
N GLY A 203 9.72 -15.73 1.45
CA GLY A 203 8.75 -16.79 1.17
C GLY A 203 8.46 -17.04 -0.32
N GLY A 204 9.35 -16.61 -1.21
CA GLY A 204 9.33 -16.95 -2.64
C GLY A 204 8.23 -16.33 -3.50
N SER A 205 7.22 -15.68 -2.92
CA SER A 205 6.03 -15.27 -3.69
C SER A 205 6.20 -14.01 -4.53
N ILE A 206 7.19 -13.18 -4.24
CA ILE A 206 7.37 -11.88 -4.93
C ILE A 206 8.26 -12.02 -6.18
N TYR A 207 9.04 -13.09 -6.29
CA TYR A 207 10.04 -13.28 -7.36
C TYR A 207 9.65 -14.23 -8.47
N ASN A 208 8.80 -15.19 -8.21
CA ASN A 208 8.37 -16.14 -9.25
C ASN A 208 7.52 -15.48 -10.37
N ASP A 209 7.14 -14.21 -10.20
CA ASP A 209 6.41 -13.47 -11.23
C ASP A 209 7.29 -12.95 -12.37
N ARG A 210 8.64 -12.97 -12.25
CA ARG A 210 9.54 -12.58 -13.35
C ARG A 210 9.71 -13.67 -14.42
N GLU A 211 9.50 -14.93 -14.05
CA GLU A 211 9.67 -16.06 -14.99
C GLU A 211 8.36 -16.43 -15.72
N ASN A 212 7.22 -15.81 -15.32
CA ASN A 212 5.90 -16.11 -15.90
C ASN A 212 5.19 -14.87 -16.48
N ALA A 213 5.93 -13.78 -16.79
CA ALA A 213 5.39 -12.58 -17.43
C ALA A 213 5.75 -12.51 -18.91
#